data_797f9ddc353a5a9426305551086888d2
#
_entry.id   797f9ddc353a5a9426305551086888d2
#
_cell.length_a   1.000
_cell.length_b   1.000
_cell.length_c   1.000
_cell.angle_alpha   90.00
_cell.angle_beta   90.00
_cell.angle_gamma   90.00
#
_symmetry.space_group_name_H-M   'P 1'
#
loop_
_entity.id
_entity.type
_entity.pdbx_description
1 polymer ?
#
loop_
_entity_poly.entity_id
_entity_poly.type
_entity_poly.pdbx_seq_one_letter_code
_entity_poly.pdbx_strand_id
1 'polypeptide(L)'
;FSISGEIRNAGEYTFNENKVLADFINLERDLLDSSYVGLAVLKRLDPISKSYNAFTFDLTDPNRLNKIGLFSGDQIFILSKEDVAFIQSKTLAKYISSMIGDSAELPFEGLDLYDPSKLAAADIAKDIQYNAEEKIDISNSKFQCLASLESLNKKPLLSFLESKFKTFEPVSNLSCSPLLSKNSDLLPILIVNSIPVVGNVRFPGIYPVGKGVNGRSLFNLAGGFLYETPMSESSFEVGSKNNGFQDYSFNDLNNISQITFFNPKLKFTNIFEGHITLVGEFNNPGIYSIDGSTTLMDVYERAGGITQNAYPVGGIFTRDSVKEQETKAIERAKQELTEILSTAVTSGYLKDSSTDLVSLVALMTNISNVESIGRLVTELNPSIIS
;
A
#
# COMPACT_ATOMS: atom_id res chain seq x y z
N PHE A 1 -38.76 8.55 10.63
CA PHE A 1 -37.39 8.15 10.43
C PHE A 1 -36.46 9.31 10.81
N SER A 2 -35.20 9.01 11.02
CA SER A 2 -34.20 10.02 11.36
C SER A 2 -33.01 9.98 10.37
N ILE A 3 -32.41 11.16 10.14
CA ILE A 3 -31.17 11.33 9.40
C ILE A 3 -30.16 11.95 10.34
N SER A 4 -28.99 11.33 10.46
CA SER A 4 -27.90 11.76 11.34
C SER A 4 -26.57 11.77 10.61
N GLY A 5 -25.61 12.53 11.11
CA GLY A 5 -24.26 12.61 10.57
C GLY A 5 -24.02 13.88 9.75
N GLU A 6 -23.19 13.77 8.72
CA GLU A 6 -22.62 14.90 7.99
C GLU A 6 -23.56 15.36 6.85
N ILE A 7 -24.66 15.99 7.23
CA ILE A 7 -25.69 16.54 6.33
C ILE A 7 -26.29 17.81 6.91
N ARG A 8 -26.67 18.78 6.06
CA ARG A 8 -27.18 20.08 6.48
C ARG A 8 -28.43 19.99 7.36
N ASN A 9 -29.36 19.13 6.98
CA ASN A 9 -30.65 18.98 7.60
C ASN A 9 -30.76 17.66 8.35
N ALA A 10 -29.85 17.43 9.32
CA ALA A 10 -29.97 16.29 10.22
C ALA A 10 -31.17 16.47 11.17
N GLY A 11 -31.90 15.38 11.43
CA GLY A 11 -33.06 15.44 12.35
C GLY A 11 -34.05 14.29 12.14
N GLU A 12 -35.21 14.45 12.80
CA GLU A 12 -36.32 13.52 12.67
C GLU A 12 -37.30 14.00 11.61
N TYR A 13 -37.80 13.09 10.83
CA TYR A 13 -38.71 13.34 9.71
C TYR A 13 -39.97 12.50 9.83
N THR A 14 -41.12 13.18 9.65
CA THR A 14 -42.40 12.52 9.47
C THR A 14 -42.69 12.37 7.98
N PHE A 15 -43.29 11.27 7.56
CA PHE A 15 -43.64 11.05 6.16
C PHE A 15 -44.90 10.19 6.04
N ASN A 16 -45.56 10.32 4.89
CA ASN A 16 -46.67 9.46 4.51
C ASN A 16 -46.13 8.23 3.80
N GLU A 17 -46.89 7.16 3.73
CA GLU A 17 -46.52 5.90 3.06
C GLU A 17 -46.04 6.12 1.62
N ASN A 18 -45.19 5.23 1.13
CA ASN A 18 -44.63 5.22 -0.24
C ASN A 18 -43.63 6.35 -0.57
N LYS A 19 -42.91 6.89 0.41
CA LYS A 19 -41.81 7.80 0.17
C LYS A 19 -40.47 7.09 0.00
N VAL A 20 -39.61 7.67 -0.83
CA VAL A 20 -38.24 7.22 -1.05
C VAL A 20 -37.24 8.21 -0.46
N LEU A 21 -36.01 7.78 -0.28
CA LEU A 21 -34.99 8.62 0.34
C LEU A 21 -34.69 9.89 -0.49
N ALA A 22 -34.80 9.79 -1.81
CA ALA A 22 -34.65 10.94 -2.71
C ALA A 22 -35.66 12.06 -2.51
N ASP A 23 -36.81 11.78 -1.89
CA ASP A 23 -37.80 12.81 -1.56
C ASP A 23 -37.31 13.77 -0.41
N PHE A 24 -36.30 13.32 0.35
CA PHE A 24 -35.81 14.02 1.54
C PHE A 24 -34.37 14.49 1.45
N ILE A 25 -33.54 13.85 0.64
CA ILE A 25 -32.13 14.17 0.49
C ILE A 25 -31.84 14.50 -0.98
N ASN A 26 -31.35 15.72 -1.21
CA ASN A 26 -30.71 16.12 -2.45
C ASN A 26 -29.19 16.15 -2.24
N LEU A 27 -28.45 15.27 -2.95
CA LEU A 27 -27.02 15.09 -2.73
C LEU A 27 -26.20 16.37 -2.99
N GLU A 28 -26.60 17.18 -3.98
CA GLU A 28 -25.85 18.40 -4.33
C GLU A 28 -26.06 19.53 -3.33
N ARG A 29 -27.26 19.61 -2.74
CA ARG A 29 -27.64 20.70 -1.86
C ARG A 29 -27.43 20.38 -0.38
N ASP A 30 -27.73 19.16 0.02
CA ASP A 30 -27.90 18.81 1.44
C ASP A 30 -26.65 18.19 2.06
N LEU A 31 -25.71 17.64 1.24
CA LEU A 31 -24.42 17.17 1.72
C LEU A 31 -23.51 18.37 2.07
N LEU A 32 -22.66 18.18 3.05
CA LEU A 32 -21.58 19.10 3.42
C LEU A 32 -20.30 18.73 2.67
N ASP A 33 -19.35 19.65 2.57
CA ASP A 33 -18.05 19.41 1.93
C ASP A 33 -17.23 18.32 2.65
N SER A 34 -17.49 18.14 3.95
CA SER A 34 -16.91 17.11 4.81
C SER A 34 -17.63 15.76 4.72
N SER A 35 -18.78 15.68 4.04
CA SER A 35 -19.52 14.43 3.87
C SER A 35 -18.70 13.41 3.06
N TYR A 36 -18.78 12.15 3.50
CA TYR A 36 -18.22 11.02 2.77
C TYR A 36 -19.32 10.35 1.92
N VAL A 37 -19.11 10.30 0.62
CA VAL A 37 -20.14 9.82 -0.32
C VAL A 37 -20.02 8.33 -0.67
N GLY A 38 -18.96 7.66 -0.24
CA GLY A 38 -18.71 6.25 -0.57
C GLY A 38 -19.64 5.26 0.13
N LEU A 39 -20.14 5.62 1.32
CA LEU A 39 -21.03 4.77 2.10
C LEU A 39 -21.93 5.58 3.01
N ALA A 40 -23.23 5.26 2.98
CA ALA A 40 -24.20 5.61 3.99
C ALA A 40 -24.83 4.33 4.58
N VAL A 41 -25.32 4.41 5.79
CA VAL A 41 -25.92 3.29 6.51
C VAL A 41 -27.38 3.57 6.81
N LEU A 42 -28.26 2.65 6.43
CA LEU A 42 -29.66 2.62 6.84
C LEU A 42 -29.85 1.50 7.86
N LYS A 43 -30.22 1.83 9.08
CA LYS A 43 -30.64 0.85 10.09
C LYS A 43 -32.17 0.79 10.12
N ARG A 44 -32.69 -0.40 9.98
CA ARG A 44 -34.13 -0.68 10.00
C ARG A 44 -34.45 -1.69 11.06
N LEU A 45 -35.40 -1.38 11.90
CA LEU A 45 -35.90 -2.32 12.92
C LEU A 45 -36.69 -3.43 12.26
N ASP A 46 -36.25 -4.66 12.46
CA ASP A 46 -37.01 -5.83 12.06
C ASP A 46 -38.19 -6.02 13.05
N PRO A 47 -39.45 -6.03 12.55
CA PRO A 47 -40.62 -6.11 13.42
C PRO A 47 -40.75 -7.46 14.15
N ILE A 48 -40.12 -8.52 13.64
CA ILE A 48 -40.18 -9.88 14.17
C ILE A 48 -39.07 -10.09 15.22
N SER A 49 -37.81 -9.91 14.80
CA SER A 49 -36.65 -10.15 15.66
C SER A 49 -36.38 -9.03 16.67
N LYS A 50 -37.02 -7.86 16.49
CA LYS A 50 -36.76 -6.63 17.28
C LYS A 50 -35.29 -6.20 17.27
N SER A 51 -34.52 -6.63 16.27
CA SER A 51 -33.15 -6.23 16.03
C SER A 51 -33.05 -5.27 14.86
N TYR A 52 -31.98 -4.47 14.83
CA TYR A 52 -31.72 -3.59 13.71
C TYR A 52 -30.95 -4.32 12.60
N ASN A 53 -31.50 -4.32 11.40
CA ASN A 53 -30.81 -4.72 10.19
C ASN A 53 -30.12 -3.50 9.57
N ALA A 54 -28.84 -3.63 9.22
CA ALA A 54 -28.08 -2.57 8.57
C ALA A 54 -27.96 -2.81 7.07
N PHE A 55 -28.32 -1.80 6.28
CA PHE A 55 -28.19 -1.76 4.84
C PHE A 55 -27.20 -0.67 4.46
N THR A 56 -26.26 -0.99 3.59
CA THR A 56 -25.24 -0.03 3.12
C THR A 56 -25.54 0.36 1.68
N PHE A 57 -25.40 1.64 1.37
CA PHE A 57 -25.53 2.19 0.02
C PHE A 57 -24.53 3.34 -0.15
N ASP A 58 -24.22 3.67 -1.40
CA ASP A 58 -23.36 4.82 -1.72
C ASP A 58 -24.20 6.03 -2.14
N LEU A 59 -23.60 7.20 -1.98
CA LEU A 59 -24.16 8.50 -2.35
C LEU A 59 -23.54 9.05 -3.65
N THR A 60 -22.82 8.22 -4.40
CA THR A 60 -22.18 8.64 -5.65
C THR A 60 -23.14 8.66 -6.84
N ASP A 61 -24.27 7.93 -6.74
CA ASP A 61 -25.30 7.86 -7.77
C ASP A 61 -26.65 8.31 -7.20
N PRO A 62 -27.15 9.52 -7.57
CA PRO A 62 -28.45 10.02 -7.11
C PRO A 62 -29.63 9.08 -7.40
N ASN A 63 -29.56 8.30 -8.51
CA ASN A 63 -30.63 7.38 -8.88
C ASN A 63 -30.86 6.24 -7.88
N ARG A 64 -29.87 5.96 -7.02
CA ARG A 64 -30.02 4.95 -5.96
C ARG A 64 -30.96 5.36 -4.86
N LEU A 65 -30.97 6.64 -4.52
CA LEU A 65 -31.86 7.17 -3.48
C LEU A 65 -33.33 6.96 -3.85
N ASN A 66 -33.65 6.95 -5.15
CA ASN A 66 -34.99 6.65 -5.66
C ASN A 66 -35.45 5.19 -5.43
N LYS A 67 -34.49 4.29 -5.15
CA LYS A 67 -34.78 2.87 -4.93
C LYS A 67 -34.87 2.50 -3.44
N ILE A 68 -34.58 3.45 -2.55
CA ILE A 68 -34.58 3.22 -1.11
C ILE A 68 -35.92 3.68 -0.56
N GLY A 69 -36.87 2.76 -0.40
CA GLY A 69 -38.14 3.00 0.27
C GLY A 69 -37.92 3.16 1.79
N LEU A 70 -38.60 4.12 2.38
CA LEU A 70 -38.50 4.45 3.80
C LEU A 70 -39.61 3.81 4.61
N PHE A 71 -39.29 3.43 5.84
CA PHE A 71 -40.22 2.87 6.82
C PHE A 71 -40.14 3.65 8.14
N SER A 72 -41.23 3.56 8.90
CA SER A 72 -41.26 4.20 10.23
C SER A 72 -40.18 3.60 11.13
N GLY A 73 -39.42 4.46 11.80
CA GLY A 73 -38.30 4.05 12.68
C GLY A 73 -36.97 3.82 11.98
N ASP A 74 -36.89 3.99 10.65
CA ASP A 74 -35.60 3.93 9.93
C ASP A 74 -34.63 5.00 10.47
N GLN A 75 -33.36 4.65 10.59
CA GLN A 75 -32.27 5.53 10.98
C GLN A 75 -31.23 5.56 9.87
N ILE A 76 -30.94 6.74 9.34
CA ILE A 76 -30.00 6.94 8.24
C ILE A 76 -28.78 7.69 8.77
N PHE A 77 -27.60 7.18 8.46
CA PHE A 77 -26.33 7.73 8.89
C PHE A 77 -25.49 8.12 7.68
N ILE A 78 -25.17 9.41 7.57
CA ILE A 78 -24.28 9.98 6.57
C ILE A 78 -22.93 10.21 7.25
N LEU A 79 -21.89 9.56 6.72
CA LEU A 79 -20.55 9.61 7.29
C LEU A 79 -19.84 10.93 6.95
N SER A 80 -18.88 11.29 7.78
CA SER A 80 -17.89 12.33 7.51
C SER A 80 -16.58 11.74 6.97
N LYS A 81 -15.73 12.59 6.40
CA LYS A 81 -14.34 12.21 6.07
C LYS A 81 -13.51 11.87 7.33
N GLU A 82 -13.88 12.42 8.49
CA GLU A 82 -13.26 12.10 9.79
C GLU A 82 -13.57 10.65 10.22
N ASP A 83 -14.79 10.17 9.98
CA ASP A 83 -15.18 8.78 10.25
C ASP A 83 -14.29 7.81 9.44
N VAL A 84 -14.03 8.14 8.17
CA VAL A 84 -13.16 7.35 7.30
C VAL A 84 -11.70 7.47 7.73
N ALA A 85 -11.24 8.66 8.10
CA ALA A 85 -9.89 8.85 8.61
C ALA A 85 -9.65 8.02 9.89
N PHE A 86 -10.66 7.92 10.77
CA PHE A 86 -10.56 7.04 11.94
C PHE A 86 -10.39 5.57 11.56
N ILE A 87 -11.09 5.09 10.53
CA ILE A 87 -10.93 3.71 10.03
C ILE A 87 -9.51 3.47 9.51
N GLN A 88 -8.85 4.49 8.99
CA GLN A 88 -7.47 4.44 8.48
C GLN A 88 -6.42 4.77 9.55
N SER A 89 -6.80 4.91 10.81
CA SER A 89 -5.92 5.38 11.87
C SER A 89 -5.03 4.29 12.45
N LYS A 90 -3.88 4.71 12.98
CA LYS A 90 -2.99 3.84 13.80
C LYS A 90 -3.71 3.29 15.03
N THR A 91 -4.62 4.06 15.61
CA THR A 91 -5.42 3.64 16.76
C THR A 91 -6.22 2.39 16.46
N LEU A 92 -6.99 2.40 15.36
CA LEU A 92 -7.80 1.24 14.98
C LEU A 92 -6.92 0.05 14.57
N ALA A 93 -5.85 0.28 13.80
CA ALA A 93 -4.91 -0.77 13.39
C ALA A 93 -4.27 -1.46 14.62
N LYS A 94 -3.77 -0.69 15.59
CA LYS A 94 -3.22 -1.20 16.86
C LYS A 94 -4.24 -2.01 17.64
N TYR A 95 -5.48 -1.51 17.73
CA TYR A 95 -6.54 -2.20 18.47
C TYR A 95 -6.86 -3.56 17.85
N ILE A 96 -7.03 -3.61 16.52
CA ILE A 96 -7.27 -4.88 15.81
C ILE A 96 -6.09 -5.85 15.99
N SER A 97 -4.85 -5.38 15.88
CA SER A 97 -3.67 -6.22 16.09
C SER A 97 -3.59 -6.76 17.53
N SER A 98 -3.97 -5.96 18.54
CA SER A 98 -3.99 -6.41 19.94
C SER A 98 -5.03 -7.52 20.17
N MET A 99 -6.19 -7.46 19.52
CA MET A 99 -7.23 -8.50 19.60
C MET A 99 -6.77 -9.84 19.01
N ILE A 100 -5.84 -9.82 18.05
CA ILE A 100 -5.30 -11.02 17.40
C ILE A 100 -4.13 -11.58 18.18
N GLY A 101 -3.23 -10.71 18.69
CA GLY A 101 -2.03 -11.09 19.42
C GLY A 101 -2.29 -11.85 20.72
N ASP A 102 -3.34 -11.50 21.43
CA ASP A 102 -3.78 -12.27 22.64
C ASP A 102 -4.30 -13.69 22.30
N SER A 103 -4.38 -14.05 21.02
CA SER A 103 -4.95 -15.30 20.52
C SER A 103 -4.03 -16.15 19.66
N ALA A 104 -2.83 -15.69 19.35
CA ALA A 104 -1.94 -16.33 18.36
C ALA A 104 -0.67 -16.89 19.00
N GLU A 105 -0.76 -18.10 19.57
CA GLU A 105 0.30 -19.09 19.33
C GLU A 105 0.17 -19.51 17.85
N LEU A 106 0.92 -18.87 16.98
CA LEU A 106 1.09 -19.35 15.59
C LEU A 106 2.11 -20.48 15.62
N PRO A 107 1.75 -21.70 15.22
CA PRO A 107 2.71 -22.72 14.91
C PRO A 107 3.36 -22.34 13.57
N PHE A 108 4.46 -21.60 13.62
CA PHE A 108 5.36 -21.42 12.49
C PHE A 108 6.37 -22.58 12.47
N GLU A 109 5.89 -23.81 12.33
CA GLU A 109 6.71 -24.93 11.87
C GLU A 109 6.49 -25.10 10.37
N GLY A 110 7.53 -24.81 9.59
CA GLY A 110 7.67 -25.23 8.19
C GLY A 110 7.53 -24.16 7.11
N LEU A 111 8.21 -23.03 7.22
CA LEU A 111 8.41 -22.12 6.08
C LEU A 111 9.87 -22.17 5.63
N ASP A 112 10.07 -22.71 4.42
CA ASP A 112 11.35 -22.70 3.69
C ASP A 112 11.90 -21.27 3.59
N LEU A 113 13.08 -21.05 4.19
CA LEU A 113 13.78 -19.77 4.32
C LEU A 113 14.45 -19.29 3.02
N TYR A 114 13.99 -19.71 1.84
CA TYR A 114 14.71 -19.44 0.58
C TYR A 114 13.96 -18.59 -0.45
N ASP A 115 12.96 -17.81 -0.02
CA ASP A 115 12.24 -16.90 -0.91
C ASP A 115 12.54 -15.43 -0.55
N PRO A 116 13.28 -14.67 -1.40
CA PRO A 116 13.64 -13.28 -1.14
C PRO A 116 12.44 -12.35 -0.97
N SER A 117 11.27 -12.69 -1.53
CA SER A 117 10.03 -11.93 -1.33
C SER A 117 9.47 -12.04 0.09
N LYS A 118 9.87 -13.09 0.82
CA LYS A 118 9.47 -13.30 2.23
C LYS A 118 10.39 -12.61 3.22
N LEU A 119 11.64 -12.33 2.84
CA LEU A 119 12.58 -11.55 3.67
C LEU A 119 12.17 -10.08 3.79
N ALA A 120 11.69 -9.48 2.69
CA ALA A 120 11.14 -8.12 2.72
C ALA A 120 9.88 -8.02 3.61
N ALA A 121 9.04 -9.06 3.61
CA ALA A 121 7.87 -9.13 4.49
C ALA A 121 8.26 -9.35 5.98
N ALA A 122 9.35 -10.05 6.26
CA ALA A 122 9.83 -10.30 7.62
C ALA A 122 10.54 -9.06 8.24
N ASP A 123 11.22 -8.25 7.44
CA ASP A 123 11.82 -6.99 7.90
C ASP A 123 10.74 -5.92 8.12
N ILE A 124 9.73 -5.86 7.26
CA ILE A 124 8.53 -5.04 7.49
C ILE A 124 7.78 -5.53 8.75
N ALA A 125 7.73 -6.83 9.02
CA ALA A 125 7.12 -7.38 10.24
C ALA A 125 7.95 -7.07 11.51
N LYS A 126 9.25 -6.86 11.43
CA LYS A 126 10.10 -6.44 12.58
C LYS A 126 9.93 -4.96 12.91
N ASP A 127 9.75 -4.10 11.91
CA ASP A 127 9.45 -2.67 12.14
C ASP A 127 8.00 -2.45 12.61
N ILE A 128 7.10 -3.42 12.39
CA ILE A 128 5.74 -3.46 12.94
C ILE A 128 5.71 -4.14 14.33
N GLN A 129 6.83 -4.49 14.93
CA GLN A 129 6.90 -4.74 16.35
C GLN A 129 6.67 -3.41 17.10
N TYR A 130 5.43 -2.89 16.93
CA TYR A 130 4.91 -1.85 17.79
C TYR A 130 5.02 -2.35 19.22
N ASN A 131 5.76 -1.61 20.03
CA ASN A 131 5.86 -1.81 21.46
C ASN A 131 4.48 -2.21 22.00
N ALA A 132 4.36 -3.46 22.44
CA ALA A 132 3.14 -4.05 23.00
C ALA A 132 2.72 -3.40 24.34
N GLU A 133 3.31 -2.27 24.71
CA GLU A 133 3.23 -1.71 26.07
C GLU A 133 2.09 -0.71 26.27
N GLU A 134 1.36 -0.29 25.23
CA GLU A 134 0.25 0.65 25.43
C GLU A 134 -1.05 0.04 24.92
N LYS A 135 -1.70 -0.79 25.74
CA LYS A 135 -3.08 -1.24 25.50
C LYS A 135 -3.98 -0.01 25.41
N ILE A 136 -4.73 0.09 24.32
CA ILE A 136 -5.72 1.15 24.16
C ILE A 136 -6.81 0.95 25.21
N ASP A 137 -6.93 1.90 26.10
CA ASP A 137 -7.95 1.88 27.16
C ASP A 137 -9.31 2.28 26.58
N ILE A 138 -10.15 1.29 26.29
CA ILE A 138 -11.52 1.46 25.78
C ILE A 138 -12.49 2.01 26.82
N SER A 139 -12.13 2.05 28.12
CA SER A 139 -12.92 2.73 29.13
C SER A 139 -12.88 4.26 28.95
N ASN A 140 -11.85 4.77 28.25
CA ASN A 140 -11.76 6.18 27.89
C ASN A 140 -12.81 6.52 26.82
N SER A 141 -13.61 7.55 27.09
CA SER A 141 -14.67 8.02 26.19
C SER A 141 -14.19 8.29 24.75
N LYS A 142 -12.91 8.63 24.56
CA LYS A 142 -12.29 8.86 23.25
C LYS A 142 -12.21 7.60 22.37
N PHE A 143 -12.24 6.41 22.97
CA PHE A 143 -12.07 5.13 22.28
C PHE A 143 -13.25 4.18 22.47
N GLN A 144 -14.35 4.67 23.03
CA GLN A 144 -15.53 3.86 23.35
C GLN A 144 -16.17 3.19 22.12
N CYS A 145 -16.01 3.76 20.93
CA CYS A 145 -16.50 3.14 19.70
C CYS A 145 -15.82 1.79 19.39
N LEU A 146 -14.61 1.55 19.90
CA LEU A 146 -13.88 0.31 19.72
C LEU A 146 -14.50 -0.87 20.46
N ALA A 147 -15.24 -0.62 21.54
CA ALA A 147 -15.89 -1.67 22.32
C ALA A 147 -16.85 -2.54 21.47
N SER A 148 -17.43 -1.97 20.42
CA SER A 148 -18.29 -2.72 19.49
C SER A 148 -17.57 -3.80 18.71
N LEU A 149 -16.23 -3.69 18.56
CA LEU A 149 -15.41 -4.68 17.85
C LEU A 149 -15.20 -5.95 18.68
N GLU A 150 -15.31 -5.89 20.01
CA GLU A 150 -15.21 -7.08 20.87
C GLU A 150 -16.27 -8.11 20.53
N SER A 151 -17.45 -7.65 20.09
CA SER A 151 -18.52 -8.56 19.65
C SER A 151 -18.19 -9.33 18.37
N LEU A 152 -17.20 -8.86 17.59
CA LEU A 152 -16.73 -9.48 16.35
C LEU A 152 -15.71 -10.61 16.60
N ASN A 153 -15.48 -11.04 17.82
CA ASN A 153 -14.42 -11.97 18.24
C ASN A 153 -14.49 -13.36 17.58
N LYS A 154 -14.50 -13.37 16.25
CA LYS A 154 -14.34 -14.55 15.40
C LYS A 154 -12.99 -14.47 14.74
N LYS A 155 -12.04 -15.32 15.13
CA LYS A 155 -10.66 -15.37 14.60
C LYS A 155 -10.54 -15.18 13.06
N PRO A 156 -11.39 -15.81 12.21
CA PRO A 156 -11.29 -15.62 10.75
C PRO A 156 -11.61 -14.20 10.31
N LEU A 157 -12.54 -13.52 10.98
CA LEU A 157 -12.90 -12.15 10.63
C LEU A 157 -11.80 -11.17 11.04
N LEU A 158 -11.20 -11.34 12.21
CA LEU A 158 -10.09 -10.50 12.69
C LEU A 158 -8.86 -10.64 11.78
N SER A 159 -8.48 -11.85 11.38
CA SER A 159 -7.38 -12.07 10.44
C SER A 159 -7.65 -11.44 9.06
N PHE A 160 -8.90 -11.50 8.60
CA PHE A 160 -9.31 -10.82 7.36
C PHE A 160 -9.20 -9.28 7.49
N LEU A 161 -9.61 -8.72 8.63
CA LEU A 161 -9.48 -7.29 8.90
C LEU A 161 -8.01 -6.87 8.99
N GLU A 162 -7.19 -7.62 9.70
CA GLU A 162 -5.76 -7.37 9.80
C GLU A 162 -5.09 -7.34 8.42
N SER A 163 -5.44 -8.28 7.54
CA SER A 163 -4.90 -8.33 6.18
C SER A 163 -5.19 -7.06 5.38
N LYS A 164 -6.34 -6.43 5.60
CA LYS A 164 -6.67 -5.13 4.97
C LYS A 164 -5.77 -4.01 5.48
N PHE A 165 -5.48 -3.98 6.78
CA PHE A 165 -4.64 -2.93 7.39
C PHE A 165 -3.15 -3.07 7.04
N LYS A 166 -2.71 -4.26 6.60
CA LYS A 166 -1.33 -4.46 6.10
C LYS A 166 -1.09 -3.90 4.70
N THR A 167 -2.14 -3.47 4.00
CA THR A 167 -2.02 -2.97 2.61
C THR A 167 -1.67 -1.48 2.52
N PHE A 168 -1.68 -0.74 3.63
CA PHE A 168 -1.33 0.69 3.67
C PHE A 168 -0.73 1.07 5.04
N GLU A 169 -0.02 2.20 5.07
CA GLU A 169 0.54 2.74 6.32
C GLU A 169 -0.46 3.68 7.01
N PRO A 170 -0.95 3.34 8.22
CA PRO A 170 -1.84 4.21 8.97
C PRO A 170 -1.13 5.51 9.38
N VAL A 171 -1.75 6.66 9.10
CA VAL A 171 -1.05 7.95 9.14
C VAL A 171 -1.03 8.61 10.52
N SER A 172 -2.05 8.39 11.36
CA SER A 172 -2.21 9.17 12.61
C SER A 172 -2.90 8.39 13.72
N ASN A 173 -2.67 8.83 14.96
CA ASN A 173 -3.46 8.39 16.11
C ASN A 173 -4.69 9.28 16.23
N LEU A 174 -5.87 8.72 15.98
CA LEU A 174 -7.15 9.44 16.06
C LEU A 174 -8.03 8.84 17.14
N SER A 175 -8.93 9.65 17.68
CA SER A 175 -10.02 9.23 18.57
C SER A 175 -11.29 8.95 17.76
N CYS A 176 -12.24 8.25 18.37
CA CYS A 176 -13.57 8.07 17.77
C CYS A 176 -14.19 9.41 17.41
N SER A 177 -14.77 9.50 16.21
CA SER A 177 -15.57 10.64 15.82
C SER A 177 -16.85 10.77 16.68
N PRO A 178 -17.49 11.92 16.73
CA PRO A 178 -18.76 12.10 17.47
C PRO A 178 -19.86 11.14 17.01
N LEU A 179 -19.95 10.86 15.71
CA LEU A 179 -20.93 9.93 15.14
C LEU A 179 -20.67 8.50 15.62
N LEU A 180 -19.44 8.02 15.51
CA LEU A 180 -19.03 6.67 15.93
C LEU A 180 -19.08 6.50 17.45
N SER A 181 -18.79 7.55 18.23
CA SER A 181 -18.90 7.51 19.69
C SER A 181 -20.34 7.31 20.16
N LYS A 182 -21.30 7.94 19.47
CA LYS A 182 -22.74 7.79 19.78
C LYS A 182 -23.35 6.50 19.23
N ASN A 183 -22.80 5.99 18.11
CA ASN A 183 -23.32 4.84 17.37
C ASN A 183 -22.18 3.86 17.11
N SER A 184 -21.65 3.28 18.17
CA SER A 184 -20.46 2.39 18.07
C SER A 184 -20.69 1.18 17.19
N ASP A 185 -21.91 0.71 17.06
CA ASP A 185 -22.32 -0.41 16.20
C ASP A 185 -22.18 -0.11 14.69
N LEU A 186 -21.94 1.15 14.29
CA LEU A 186 -21.58 1.49 12.91
C LEU A 186 -20.16 1.02 12.57
N LEU A 187 -19.21 1.09 13.51
CA LEU A 187 -17.81 0.81 13.23
C LEU A 187 -17.57 -0.59 12.63
N PRO A 188 -18.12 -1.69 13.17
CA PRO A 188 -18.04 -3.01 12.52
C PRO A 188 -18.58 -3.02 11.10
N ILE A 189 -19.70 -2.33 10.85
CA ILE A 189 -20.32 -2.24 9.52
C ILE A 189 -19.36 -1.57 8.53
N LEU A 190 -18.74 -0.47 8.95
CA LEU A 190 -17.80 0.28 8.12
C LEU A 190 -16.57 -0.55 7.75
N ILE A 191 -15.97 -1.21 8.74
CA ILE A 191 -14.75 -2.00 8.53
C ILE A 191 -15.02 -3.20 7.61
N VAL A 192 -16.12 -3.93 7.83
CA VAL A 192 -16.48 -5.10 6.99
C VAL A 192 -16.70 -4.70 5.54
N ASN A 193 -17.31 -3.53 5.29
CA ASN A 193 -17.59 -3.01 3.95
C ASN A 193 -16.43 -2.18 3.38
N SER A 194 -15.26 -2.16 4.01
CA SER A 194 -14.11 -1.40 3.52
C SER A 194 -13.31 -2.16 2.48
N ILE A 195 -12.81 -1.44 1.47
CA ILE A 195 -11.97 -1.94 0.38
C ILE A 195 -10.61 -1.27 0.47
N PRO A 196 -9.50 -2.01 0.46
CA PRO A 196 -8.17 -1.44 0.34
C PRO A 196 -7.96 -0.90 -1.08
N VAL A 197 -7.51 0.34 -1.17
CA VAL A 197 -7.11 1.04 -2.38
C VAL A 197 -5.63 1.38 -2.25
N VAL A 198 -4.83 0.80 -3.11
CA VAL A 198 -3.36 0.95 -3.10
C VAL A 198 -2.88 1.48 -4.46
N GLY A 199 -1.57 1.58 -4.64
CA GLY A 199 -0.98 1.96 -5.93
C GLY A 199 -1.00 3.47 -6.20
N ASN A 200 -1.07 3.84 -7.48
CA ASN A 200 -0.86 5.21 -7.93
C ASN A 200 -2.10 6.11 -7.80
N VAL A 201 -2.63 6.22 -6.59
CA VAL A 201 -3.73 7.12 -6.27
C VAL A 201 -3.27 8.23 -5.34
N ARG A 202 -4.01 9.35 -5.34
CA ARG A 202 -3.68 10.51 -4.48
C ARG A 202 -3.78 10.20 -3.00
N PHE A 203 -4.77 9.40 -2.60
CA PHE A 203 -5.01 9.03 -1.23
C PHE A 203 -5.17 7.50 -1.12
N PRO A 204 -4.06 6.74 -1.03
CA PRO A 204 -4.15 5.31 -0.76
C PRO A 204 -4.70 5.06 0.65
N GLY A 205 -5.46 3.98 0.85
CA GLY A 205 -6.04 3.68 2.16
C GLY A 205 -7.16 2.66 2.11
N ILE A 206 -7.94 2.58 3.19
CA ILE A 206 -9.10 1.71 3.30
C ILE A 206 -10.36 2.55 3.18
N TYR A 207 -11.22 2.22 2.22
CA TYR A 207 -12.43 2.96 1.89
C TYR A 207 -13.68 2.14 2.20
N PRO A 208 -14.51 2.53 3.17
CA PRO A 208 -15.82 1.93 3.36
C PRO A 208 -16.72 2.28 2.17
N VAL A 209 -17.33 1.27 1.57
CA VAL A 209 -18.16 1.46 0.38
C VAL A 209 -19.52 0.80 0.52
N GLY A 210 -20.53 1.48 0.02
CA GLY A 210 -21.90 0.97 -0.05
C GLY A 210 -22.07 -0.08 -1.14
N LYS A 211 -23.12 -0.86 -1.03
CA LYS A 211 -23.48 -1.86 -2.03
C LYS A 211 -23.70 -1.19 -3.38
N GLY A 212 -22.93 -1.63 -4.38
CA GLY A 212 -23.07 -1.18 -5.76
C GLY A 212 -22.06 -0.13 -6.20
N VAL A 213 -21.13 0.30 -5.32
CA VAL A 213 -19.98 1.13 -5.75
C VAL A 213 -19.26 0.43 -6.90
N ASN A 214 -18.96 1.17 -7.95
CA ASN A 214 -18.18 0.72 -9.09
C ASN A 214 -16.73 1.18 -9.01
N GLY A 215 -15.88 0.62 -9.87
CA GLY A 215 -14.44 0.95 -9.86
C GLY A 215 -14.16 2.43 -10.10
N ARG A 216 -14.96 3.11 -10.93
CA ARG A 216 -14.79 4.55 -11.19
C ARG A 216 -15.11 5.40 -9.95
N SER A 217 -16.20 5.09 -9.26
CA SER A 217 -16.56 5.77 -8.02
C SER A 217 -15.48 5.58 -6.96
N LEU A 218 -14.93 4.37 -6.83
CA LEU A 218 -13.86 4.07 -5.89
C LEU A 218 -12.56 4.81 -6.24
N PHE A 219 -12.21 4.88 -7.52
CA PHE A 219 -11.06 5.67 -7.99
C PHE A 219 -11.21 7.16 -7.67
N ASN A 220 -12.40 7.72 -7.87
CA ASN A 220 -12.70 9.11 -7.53
C ASN A 220 -12.66 9.36 -6.02
N LEU A 221 -13.15 8.44 -5.20
CA LEU A 221 -13.07 8.51 -3.73
C LEU A 221 -11.62 8.56 -3.24
N ALA A 222 -10.71 7.84 -3.91
CA ALA A 222 -9.27 7.88 -3.64
C ALA A 222 -8.55 9.11 -4.24
N GLY A 223 -9.28 10.06 -4.83
CA GLY A 223 -8.76 11.32 -5.36
C GLY A 223 -8.17 11.21 -6.77
N GLY A 224 -8.38 10.09 -7.46
CA GLY A 224 -7.80 9.87 -8.78
C GLY A 224 -6.30 9.62 -8.75
N PHE A 225 -5.63 9.77 -9.89
CA PHE A 225 -4.17 9.67 -9.96
C PHE A 225 -3.47 10.84 -9.24
N LEU A 226 -2.29 10.55 -8.69
CA LEU A 226 -1.45 11.56 -8.04
C LEU A 226 -0.97 12.62 -9.04
N TYR A 227 -0.70 12.20 -10.28
CA TYR A 227 -0.26 13.06 -11.39
C TYR A 227 -1.25 13.01 -12.54
N GLU A 228 -1.30 14.08 -13.34
CA GLU A 228 -2.02 14.05 -14.61
C GLU A 228 -1.38 13.01 -15.54
N THR A 229 -2.12 11.97 -15.84
CA THR A 229 -1.67 10.85 -16.65
C THR A 229 -2.69 10.56 -17.71
N PRO A 230 -2.29 10.31 -18.97
CA PRO A 230 -3.21 9.83 -19.99
C PRO A 230 -3.88 8.53 -19.53
N MET A 231 -5.20 8.49 -19.58
CA MET A 231 -5.97 7.29 -19.14
C MET A 231 -5.67 6.06 -20.00
N SER A 232 -5.14 6.25 -21.22
CA SER A 232 -4.67 5.19 -22.11
C SER A 232 -3.42 4.46 -21.57
N GLU A 233 -2.65 5.11 -20.71
CA GLU A 233 -1.41 4.57 -20.12
C GLU A 233 -1.62 4.00 -18.72
N SER A 234 -2.86 3.87 -18.31
CA SER A 234 -3.22 3.32 -17.01
C SER A 234 -3.88 1.95 -17.12
N SER A 235 -3.65 1.10 -16.14
CA SER A 235 -4.40 -0.12 -15.91
C SER A 235 -4.87 -0.18 -14.46
N PHE A 236 -5.93 -0.91 -14.21
CA PHE A 236 -6.55 -1.02 -12.91
C PHE A 236 -6.66 -2.49 -12.54
N GLU A 237 -5.82 -2.93 -11.61
CA GLU A 237 -5.93 -4.27 -11.06
C GLU A 237 -7.05 -4.28 -10.02
N VAL A 238 -8.07 -5.04 -10.30
CA VAL A 238 -9.24 -5.13 -9.45
C VAL A 238 -9.43 -6.57 -8.99
N GLY A 239 -9.41 -6.74 -7.67
CA GLY A 239 -9.86 -7.98 -7.05
C GLY A 239 -11.37 -7.97 -6.93
N SER A 240 -12.02 -9.03 -7.36
CA SER A 240 -13.46 -9.21 -7.19
C SER A 240 -13.77 -10.59 -6.60
N LYS A 241 -14.92 -10.68 -5.92
CA LYS A 241 -15.32 -11.93 -5.25
C LYS A 241 -15.51 -13.10 -6.23
N ASN A 242 -15.92 -12.80 -7.46
CA ASN A 242 -16.28 -13.83 -8.44
C ASN A 242 -15.16 -14.15 -9.44
N ASN A 243 -14.31 -13.16 -9.78
CA ASN A 243 -13.35 -13.26 -10.88
C ASN A 243 -11.87 -13.23 -10.44
N GLY A 244 -11.60 -13.16 -9.12
CA GLY A 244 -10.23 -13.01 -8.62
C GLY A 244 -9.63 -11.64 -9.01
N PHE A 245 -8.33 -11.59 -9.25
CA PHE A 245 -7.62 -10.37 -9.66
C PHE A 245 -7.53 -10.29 -11.18
N GLN A 246 -7.96 -9.17 -11.75
CA GLN A 246 -7.92 -8.89 -13.18
C GLN A 246 -7.54 -7.42 -13.44
N ASP A 247 -6.86 -7.17 -14.55
CA ASP A 247 -6.54 -5.82 -15.02
C ASP A 247 -7.62 -5.31 -15.96
N TYR A 248 -8.05 -4.07 -15.74
CA TYR A 248 -9.10 -3.40 -16.48
C TYR A 248 -8.60 -2.06 -17.04
N SER A 249 -9.24 -1.59 -18.13
CA SER A 249 -9.05 -0.23 -18.61
C SER A 249 -9.93 0.76 -17.82
N PHE A 250 -9.62 2.05 -17.91
CA PHE A 250 -10.40 3.10 -17.25
C PHE A 250 -11.88 3.11 -17.68
N ASN A 251 -12.16 2.78 -18.94
CA ASN A 251 -13.54 2.75 -19.47
C ASN A 251 -14.38 1.61 -18.87
N ASP A 252 -13.74 0.51 -18.53
CA ASP A 252 -14.41 -0.68 -17.98
C ASP A 252 -14.81 -0.52 -16.52
N LEU A 253 -14.20 0.43 -15.79
CA LEU A 253 -14.39 0.64 -14.35
C LEU A 253 -15.85 0.88 -13.94
N ASN A 254 -16.67 1.45 -14.83
CA ASN A 254 -18.10 1.68 -14.57
C ASN A 254 -18.89 0.40 -14.41
N ASN A 255 -18.46 -0.67 -15.07
CA ASN A 255 -19.16 -1.95 -15.12
C ASN A 255 -18.70 -2.93 -14.03
N ILE A 256 -17.67 -2.57 -13.26
CA ILE A 256 -17.09 -3.43 -12.25
C ILE A 256 -17.76 -3.13 -10.91
N SER A 257 -18.34 -4.14 -10.30
CA SER A 257 -18.94 -4.10 -8.97
C SER A 257 -18.42 -5.26 -8.10
N GLN A 258 -18.80 -5.28 -6.83
CA GLN A 258 -18.34 -6.30 -5.85
C GLN A 258 -16.80 -6.35 -5.72
N ILE A 259 -16.19 -5.18 -5.70
CA ILE A 259 -14.75 -5.00 -5.59
C ILE A 259 -14.30 -5.39 -4.18
N THR A 260 -13.21 -6.14 -4.07
CA THR A 260 -12.57 -6.52 -2.80
C THR A 260 -11.19 -5.91 -2.63
N PHE A 261 -10.58 -5.48 -3.72
CA PHE A 261 -9.26 -4.86 -3.79
C PHE A 261 -9.17 -3.98 -5.02
N PHE A 262 -8.45 -2.84 -4.92
CA PHE A 262 -8.33 -1.89 -6.01
C PHE A 262 -6.92 -1.29 -6.07
N ASN A 263 -6.24 -1.47 -7.19
CA ASN A 263 -4.87 -1.03 -7.40
C ASN A 263 -4.69 -0.38 -8.77
N PRO A 264 -4.89 0.93 -8.89
CA PRO A 264 -4.54 1.69 -10.08
C PRO A 264 -3.04 1.65 -10.34
N LYS A 265 -2.67 1.21 -11.54
CA LYS A 265 -1.30 1.11 -12.02
C LYS A 265 -1.10 2.10 -13.16
N LEU A 266 -0.01 2.82 -13.14
CA LEU A 266 0.43 3.60 -14.29
C LEU A 266 1.37 2.72 -15.11
N LYS A 267 1.08 2.60 -16.40
CA LYS A 267 2.05 2.09 -17.36
C LYS A 267 2.98 3.25 -17.66
N PHE A 268 4.06 3.35 -16.90
CA PHE A 268 5.14 4.28 -17.24
C PHE A 268 5.83 3.73 -18.49
N THR A 269 5.26 4.01 -19.65
CA THR A 269 6.01 3.97 -20.89
C THR A 269 6.85 5.25 -20.91
N ASN A 270 8.15 5.10 -20.63
CA ASN A 270 9.17 6.14 -20.83
C ASN A 270 9.22 7.31 -19.85
N ILE A 271 8.98 7.11 -18.55
CA ILE A 271 9.40 8.11 -17.56
C ILE A 271 10.72 7.67 -16.95
N PHE A 272 11.79 8.40 -17.31
CA PHE A 272 13.14 8.40 -16.71
C PHE A 272 13.46 7.13 -15.90
N GLU A 273 13.83 6.06 -16.56
CA GLU A 273 14.29 4.84 -15.87
C GLU A 273 15.65 5.06 -15.19
N GLY A 274 16.30 6.17 -15.47
CA GLY A 274 17.56 6.49 -14.85
C GLY A 274 18.26 7.70 -15.45
N HIS A 275 19.48 7.86 -15.02
CA HIS A 275 20.40 8.85 -15.57
C HIS A 275 21.78 8.23 -15.77
N ILE A 276 22.51 8.75 -16.72
CA ILE A 276 23.93 8.43 -16.96
C ILE A 276 24.75 9.70 -16.81
N THR A 277 25.88 9.61 -16.13
CA THR A 277 26.84 10.71 -16.00
C THR A 277 28.01 10.47 -16.91
N LEU A 278 28.25 11.40 -17.83
CA LEU A 278 29.42 11.41 -18.70
C LEU A 278 30.49 12.32 -18.10
N VAL A 279 31.68 11.79 -17.90
CA VAL A 279 32.82 12.51 -17.32
C VAL A 279 34.05 12.32 -18.23
N GLY A 280 34.89 13.29 -18.31
CA GLY A 280 36.10 13.26 -19.11
C GLY A 280 35.95 13.94 -20.46
N GLU A 281 36.64 13.45 -21.48
CA GLU A 281 36.83 14.06 -22.78
C GLU A 281 35.61 13.89 -23.73
N PHE A 282 34.43 14.32 -23.24
CA PHE A 282 33.23 14.52 -24.07
C PHE A 282 33.12 16.00 -24.44
N ASN A 283 32.52 16.33 -25.60
CA ASN A 283 32.28 17.70 -25.97
C ASN A 283 31.34 18.43 -25.01
N ASN A 284 30.31 17.73 -24.48
CA ASN A 284 29.41 18.20 -23.44
C ASN A 284 29.31 17.18 -22.32
N PRO A 285 30.29 17.16 -21.39
CA PRO A 285 30.19 16.28 -20.22
C PRO A 285 29.05 16.72 -19.32
N GLY A 286 28.35 15.77 -18.63
CA GLY A 286 27.21 16.09 -17.76
C GLY A 286 26.33 14.90 -17.50
N ILE A 287 25.14 15.17 -16.92
CA ILE A 287 24.13 14.17 -16.59
C ILE A 287 23.07 14.14 -17.70
N TYR A 288 22.81 12.97 -18.22
CA TYR A 288 21.83 12.70 -19.27
C TYR A 288 20.76 11.76 -18.76
N SER A 289 19.50 12.11 -18.99
CA SER A 289 18.38 11.21 -18.70
C SER A 289 18.33 10.08 -19.74
N ILE A 290 18.05 8.87 -19.27
CA ILE A 290 17.90 7.66 -20.08
C ILE A 290 16.57 7.00 -19.77
N ASP A 291 16.02 6.31 -20.77
CA ASP A 291 14.86 5.44 -20.65
C ASP A 291 15.23 4.01 -21.10
N GLY A 292 14.29 3.07 -21.03
CA GLY A 292 14.55 1.67 -21.39
C GLY A 292 14.90 1.43 -22.85
N SER A 293 14.74 2.43 -23.72
CA SER A 293 15.10 2.37 -25.15
C SER A 293 16.40 3.11 -25.50
N THR A 294 16.91 3.92 -24.57
CA THR A 294 18.10 4.75 -24.79
C THR A 294 19.35 3.88 -24.87
N THR A 295 20.05 3.94 -25.99
CA THR A 295 21.33 3.26 -26.18
C THR A 295 22.49 4.15 -25.73
N LEU A 296 23.68 3.53 -25.54
CA LEU A 296 24.89 4.29 -25.22
C LEU A 296 25.27 5.24 -26.38
N MET A 297 24.94 4.86 -27.62
CA MET A 297 25.19 5.70 -28.79
C MET A 297 24.31 6.95 -28.81
N ASP A 298 23.02 6.82 -28.41
CA ASP A 298 22.13 7.98 -28.31
C ASP A 298 22.66 9.02 -27.30
N VAL A 299 23.18 8.52 -26.14
CA VAL A 299 23.78 9.40 -25.14
C VAL A 299 25.06 10.06 -25.67
N TYR A 300 25.84 9.29 -26.42
CA TYR A 300 27.07 9.77 -27.05
C TYR A 300 26.79 10.88 -28.04
N GLU A 301 25.80 10.72 -28.92
CA GLU A 301 25.37 11.75 -29.88
C GLU A 301 24.82 12.99 -29.16
N ARG A 302 24.00 12.82 -28.12
CA ARG A 302 23.49 13.94 -27.31
C ARG A 302 24.60 14.71 -26.60
N ALA A 303 25.70 14.05 -26.25
CA ALA A 303 26.89 14.71 -25.71
C ALA A 303 27.76 15.41 -26.79
N GLY A 304 27.38 15.31 -28.05
CA GLY A 304 28.15 15.88 -29.18
C GLY A 304 29.41 15.08 -29.49
N GLY A 305 29.51 13.83 -29.04
CA GLY A 305 30.67 12.98 -29.19
C GLY A 305 31.82 13.30 -28.24
N ILE A 306 33.00 12.74 -28.55
CA ILE A 306 34.24 12.95 -27.78
C ILE A 306 35.11 14.05 -28.40
N THR A 307 35.99 14.63 -27.58
CA THR A 307 36.97 15.59 -28.04
C THR A 307 38.09 14.92 -28.83
N GLN A 308 38.89 15.73 -29.55
CA GLN A 308 40.07 15.22 -30.26
C GLN A 308 41.15 14.64 -29.36
N ASN A 309 41.14 14.96 -28.06
CA ASN A 309 42.11 14.49 -27.07
C ASN A 309 41.63 13.21 -26.37
N ALA A 310 40.42 12.73 -26.66
CA ALA A 310 39.86 11.56 -26.02
C ALA A 310 40.62 10.28 -26.39
N TYR A 311 40.73 9.39 -25.42
CA TYR A 311 41.25 8.03 -25.59
C TYR A 311 40.17 6.97 -25.33
N PRO A 312 39.36 6.62 -26.34
CA PRO A 312 38.14 5.80 -26.15
C PRO A 312 38.44 4.40 -25.60
N VAL A 313 39.61 3.82 -25.91
CA VAL A 313 40.01 2.52 -25.39
C VAL A 313 40.22 2.51 -23.88
N GLY A 314 40.56 3.67 -23.30
CA GLY A 314 40.72 3.86 -21.85
C GLY A 314 39.40 4.21 -21.13
N GLY A 315 38.29 4.24 -21.82
CA GLY A 315 36.98 4.53 -21.23
C GLY A 315 36.54 3.47 -20.23
N ILE A 316 35.89 3.91 -19.17
CA ILE A 316 35.35 3.07 -18.12
C ILE A 316 33.85 3.29 -18.03
N PHE A 317 33.09 2.23 -18.15
CA PHE A 317 31.64 2.25 -17.93
C PHE A 317 31.32 1.52 -16.63
N THR A 318 30.66 2.23 -15.72
CA THR A 318 30.23 1.68 -14.41
C THR A 318 28.72 1.67 -14.31
N ARG A 319 28.17 0.72 -13.57
CA ARG A 319 26.75 0.60 -13.31
C ARG A 319 26.51 0.28 -11.83
N ASP A 320 25.62 1.03 -11.18
CA ASP A 320 25.33 0.87 -9.76
C ASP A 320 24.81 -0.54 -9.41
N SER A 321 23.95 -1.12 -10.25
CA SER A 321 23.48 -2.49 -10.04
C SER A 321 24.59 -3.54 -10.08
N VAL A 322 25.62 -3.34 -10.90
CA VAL A 322 26.80 -4.22 -10.94
C VAL A 322 27.67 -4.00 -9.69
N LYS A 323 27.83 -2.74 -9.28
CA LYS A 323 28.53 -2.40 -8.04
C LYS A 323 27.90 -3.09 -6.83
N GLU A 324 26.58 -3.08 -6.72
CA GLU A 324 25.87 -3.78 -5.65
C GLU A 324 26.06 -5.30 -5.69
N GLN A 325 26.05 -5.89 -6.90
CA GLN A 325 26.31 -7.33 -7.06
C GLN A 325 27.75 -7.68 -6.69
N GLU A 326 28.74 -6.90 -7.10
CA GLU A 326 30.14 -7.04 -6.70
C GLU A 326 30.30 -6.94 -5.19
N THR A 327 29.66 -5.93 -4.56
CA THR A 327 29.70 -5.75 -3.11
C THR A 327 29.16 -6.99 -2.38
N LYS A 328 27.99 -7.50 -2.81
CA LYS A 328 27.39 -8.71 -2.24
C LYS A 328 28.25 -9.95 -2.44
N ALA A 329 28.93 -10.05 -3.59
CA ALA A 329 29.85 -11.17 -3.86
C ALA A 329 31.09 -11.11 -2.96
N ILE A 330 31.67 -9.92 -2.77
CA ILE A 330 32.79 -9.70 -1.86
C ILE A 330 32.41 -10.03 -0.41
N GLU A 331 31.24 -9.61 0.04
CA GLU A 331 30.74 -9.92 1.37
C GLU A 331 30.55 -11.41 1.60
N ARG A 332 30.00 -12.14 0.61
CA ARG A 332 29.86 -13.61 0.66
C ARG A 332 31.24 -14.27 0.75
N ALA A 333 32.18 -13.86 -0.10
CA ALA A 333 33.53 -14.40 -0.08
C ALA A 333 34.24 -14.17 1.27
N LYS A 334 34.02 -13.02 1.92
CA LYS A 334 34.52 -12.73 3.28
C LYS A 334 33.89 -13.68 4.30
N GLN A 335 32.60 -13.93 4.23
CA GLN A 335 31.90 -14.83 5.14
C GLN A 335 32.41 -16.27 4.99
N GLU A 336 32.49 -16.78 3.75
CA GLU A 336 33.01 -18.11 3.46
C GLU A 336 34.45 -18.30 3.94
N LEU A 337 35.32 -17.31 3.71
CA LEU A 337 36.70 -17.34 4.22
C LEU A 337 36.74 -17.36 5.75
N THR A 338 35.90 -16.59 6.42
CA THR A 338 35.81 -16.54 7.88
C THR A 338 35.37 -17.90 8.43
N GLU A 339 34.41 -18.56 7.78
CA GLU A 339 33.92 -19.88 8.18
C GLU A 339 34.99 -20.96 7.97
N ILE A 340 35.69 -20.94 6.84
CA ILE A 340 36.82 -21.85 6.56
C ILE A 340 37.90 -21.65 7.62
N LEU A 341 38.26 -20.41 7.93
CA LEU A 341 39.25 -20.08 8.94
C LEU A 341 38.86 -20.59 10.33
N SER A 342 37.62 -20.36 10.74
CA SER A 342 37.09 -20.81 12.03
C SER A 342 37.12 -22.33 12.14
N THR A 343 36.76 -23.03 11.06
CA THR A 343 36.78 -24.49 10.96
C THR A 343 38.20 -25.03 11.01
N ALA A 344 39.14 -24.40 10.30
CA ALA A 344 40.56 -24.79 10.29
C ALA A 344 41.21 -24.62 11.66
N VAL A 345 40.87 -23.56 12.35
CA VAL A 345 41.34 -23.31 13.76
C VAL A 345 40.77 -24.34 14.71
N THR A 346 39.45 -24.57 14.66
CA THR A 346 38.76 -25.51 15.58
C THR A 346 39.13 -26.98 15.34
N SER A 347 39.37 -27.37 14.09
CA SER A 347 39.79 -28.73 13.75
C SER A 347 41.29 -29.04 14.03
N GLY A 348 42.06 -28.02 14.44
CA GLY A 348 43.47 -28.19 14.81
C GLY A 348 44.42 -28.34 13.63
N TYR A 349 43.97 -28.18 12.40
CA TYR A 349 44.81 -28.25 11.18
C TYR A 349 45.91 -27.19 11.12
N LEU A 350 45.77 -26.06 11.88
CA LEU A 350 46.71 -24.95 11.87
C LEU A 350 47.65 -24.93 13.09
N LYS A 351 47.73 -26.01 13.88
CA LYS A 351 48.55 -26.05 15.09
C LYS A 351 50.07 -25.96 14.87
N ASP A 352 50.56 -26.35 13.68
CA ASP A 352 51.99 -26.46 13.42
C ASP A 352 52.56 -25.47 12.37
N SER A 353 51.73 -24.60 11.77
CA SER A 353 52.21 -23.67 10.74
C SER A 353 51.74 -22.23 10.97
N SER A 354 52.51 -21.48 11.74
CA SER A 354 52.29 -20.04 11.93
C SER A 354 52.34 -19.24 10.60
N THR A 355 52.99 -19.76 9.56
CA THR A 355 53.12 -19.14 8.26
C THR A 355 51.79 -19.18 7.48
N ASP A 356 50.99 -20.24 7.60
CA ASP A 356 49.73 -20.40 6.87
C ASP A 356 48.65 -19.47 7.45
N LEU A 357 48.64 -19.25 8.75
CA LEU A 357 47.73 -18.30 9.42
C LEU A 357 47.99 -16.86 8.99
N VAL A 358 49.25 -16.46 8.88
CA VAL A 358 49.66 -15.12 8.44
C VAL A 358 49.24 -14.91 6.98
N SER A 359 49.40 -15.91 6.13
CA SER A 359 49.02 -15.85 4.73
C SER A 359 47.48 -15.72 4.57
N LEU A 360 46.70 -16.44 5.37
CA LEU A 360 45.25 -16.38 5.35
C LEU A 360 44.72 -15.04 5.88
N VAL A 361 45.31 -14.50 6.94
CA VAL A 361 44.97 -13.15 7.47
C VAL A 361 45.34 -12.07 6.46
N ALA A 362 46.46 -12.20 5.74
CA ALA A 362 46.84 -11.29 4.68
C ALA A 362 45.86 -11.33 3.52
N LEU A 363 45.38 -12.54 3.13
CA LEU A 363 44.34 -12.71 2.12
C LEU A 363 43.02 -12.06 2.52
N MET A 364 42.56 -12.25 3.76
CA MET A 364 41.35 -11.60 4.29
C MET A 364 41.50 -10.08 4.28
N THR A 365 42.66 -9.55 4.64
CA THR A 365 42.92 -8.12 4.63
C THR A 365 42.88 -7.56 3.20
N ASN A 366 43.43 -8.29 2.22
CA ASN A 366 43.40 -7.92 0.82
C ASN A 366 41.96 -7.91 0.29
N ILE A 367 41.16 -8.94 0.56
CA ILE A 367 39.75 -9.01 0.14
C ILE A 367 38.92 -7.92 0.84
N SER A 368 39.25 -7.57 2.09
CA SER A 368 38.57 -6.49 2.84
C SER A 368 38.81 -5.11 2.23
N ASN A 369 39.92 -4.92 1.56
CA ASN A 369 40.32 -3.65 0.93
C ASN A 369 39.88 -3.55 -0.54
N VAL A 370 39.24 -4.58 -1.11
CA VAL A 370 38.71 -4.54 -2.49
C VAL A 370 37.46 -3.66 -2.50
N GLU A 371 37.53 -2.55 -3.21
CA GLU A 371 36.37 -1.70 -3.48
C GLU A 371 35.65 -2.18 -4.74
N SER A 372 34.34 -2.32 -4.66
CA SER A 372 33.49 -2.59 -5.80
C SER A 372 33.34 -1.32 -6.64
N ILE A 373 33.67 -1.38 -7.90
CA ILE A 373 33.63 -0.23 -8.83
C ILE A 373 32.36 -0.34 -9.72
N GLY A 374 31.83 -1.53 -9.89
CA GLY A 374 30.68 -1.79 -10.77
C GLY A 374 31.04 -1.67 -12.25
N ARG A 375 32.29 -2.02 -12.61
CA ARG A 375 32.81 -1.87 -13.97
C ARG A 375 32.20 -2.90 -14.91
N LEU A 376 31.67 -2.41 -16.04
CA LEU A 376 31.30 -3.24 -17.18
C LEU A 376 32.46 -3.30 -18.17
N VAL A 377 32.77 -4.50 -18.61
CA VAL A 377 33.78 -4.72 -19.67
C VAL A 377 33.09 -4.45 -20.99
N THR A 378 33.26 -3.25 -21.52
CA THR A 378 32.76 -2.84 -22.82
C THR A 378 33.77 -1.88 -23.45
N GLU A 379 33.88 -1.94 -24.77
CA GLU A 379 34.67 -0.95 -25.51
C GLU A 379 33.80 0.28 -25.76
N LEU A 380 34.29 1.45 -25.33
CA LEU A 380 33.60 2.74 -25.51
C LEU A 380 33.99 3.43 -26.84
N ASN A 381 34.48 2.65 -27.83
CA ASN A 381 34.79 3.16 -29.15
C ASN A 381 33.48 3.36 -29.97
N PRO A 382 33.18 4.56 -30.46
CA PRO A 382 31.95 4.87 -31.21
C PRO A 382 31.69 3.95 -32.40
N SER A 383 32.75 3.47 -33.06
CA SER A 383 32.66 2.53 -34.21
C SER A 383 32.22 1.12 -33.83
N ILE A 384 32.15 0.77 -32.54
CA ILE A 384 31.81 -0.55 -32.04
C ILE A 384 30.48 -0.53 -31.29
N ILE A 385 30.10 0.65 -30.74
CA ILE A 385 28.88 0.84 -29.94
C ILE A 385 27.61 0.93 -30.83
N SER A 386 27.74 1.07 -32.14
CA SER A 386 26.64 1.21 -33.12
C SER A 386 25.77 -0.01 -33.28
#